data_8b3ffd2b74297f3c846e71fa0d7048fd
#
_entry.id   8b3ffd2b74297f3c846e71fa0d7048fd
#
_cell.length_a   1.000
_cell.length_b   1.000
_cell.length_c   1.000
_cell.angle_alpha   90.00
_cell.angle_beta   90.00
_cell.angle_gamma   90.00
#
_symmetry.space_group_name_H-M   'P 1'
#
loop_
_entity.id
_entity.type
_entity.pdbx_description
1 polymer ?
#
loop_
_entity_poly.entity_id
_entity_poly.type
_entity_poly.pdbx_seq_one_letter_code
_entity_poly.pdbx_strand_id
1 'polypeptide(L)'
;MEAGAAGFATSFAVTHRGADGKPIPSRWAAADEIEALCKAVGDSGRGVIGVNGGENLSFADCYELQPKVGAPITYTALLTTSQGTHLAAVEVHKEGLRQGVDVWPQVSCRPLSFSMTMVEPFTLNTSPIFAELMPKSIEERREAFTSHEWRNRVRVGWENKQGLIPRWDSYEIMDAPSSPELVGRRLTDIANETGADPFDLLLELALLEPDLKLRVKAMLANDDADGVAMLLNTEGCTLGLSDAGAHVGQLCDAVLSTDLLGSWVRDKKVLTLENAVHKLTQVQADLFGFTDRGVLRVGAIADIVVFDAETIAPGPVRRVVDFPANGERLTADQPTGMHHLFVNGIEVQRDGKLLQPALDSLPG
;
A
#
# COMPACT_ATOMS: atom_id res chain seq x y z
N MET A 1 23.62 -9.66 6.12
CA MET A 1 23.01 -10.99 6.04
C MET A 1 23.40 -11.90 7.21
N GLU A 2 24.67 -12.00 7.60
CA GLU A 2 25.11 -12.88 8.71
C GLU A 2 24.45 -12.58 10.06
N ALA A 3 24.17 -11.29 10.34
CA ALA A 3 23.48 -10.84 11.56
C ALA A 3 21.98 -11.14 11.60
N GLY A 4 21.43 -11.89 10.63
CA GLY A 4 20.02 -12.30 10.60
C GLY A 4 19.12 -11.42 9.74
N ALA A 5 19.65 -10.48 8.94
CA ALA A 5 18.83 -9.70 8.01
C ALA A 5 18.15 -10.62 6.96
N ALA A 6 16.88 -10.37 6.66
CA ALA A 6 16.09 -11.12 5.67
C ALA A 6 16.33 -10.64 4.24
N GLY A 7 16.95 -9.48 4.03
CA GLY A 7 17.19 -8.92 2.72
C GLY A 7 17.64 -7.47 2.76
N PHE A 8 17.58 -6.81 1.60
CA PHE A 8 17.85 -5.40 1.41
C PHE A 8 16.66 -4.73 0.72
N ALA A 9 16.24 -3.58 1.23
CA ALA A 9 15.16 -2.82 0.60
C ALA A 9 15.61 -1.40 0.25
N THR A 10 15.13 -0.91 -0.89
CA THR A 10 15.43 0.43 -1.37
C THR A 10 14.21 1.07 -2.03
N SER A 11 14.18 2.40 -2.07
CA SER A 11 13.10 3.15 -2.70
C SER A 11 13.60 4.29 -3.56
N PHE A 12 13.05 4.37 -4.77
CA PHE A 12 13.27 5.45 -5.73
C PHE A 12 11.99 6.26 -5.98
N ALA A 13 10.92 5.95 -5.25
CA ALA A 13 9.64 6.62 -5.41
C ALA A 13 9.76 8.13 -5.17
N VAL A 14 9.24 8.92 -6.09
CA VAL A 14 9.30 10.40 -6.05
C VAL A 14 8.59 10.99 -4.83
N THR A 15 7.63 10.24 -4.28
CA THR A 15 6.87 10.59 -3.07
C THR A 15 7.68 10.39 -1.78
N HIS A 16 8.76 9.60 -1.81
CA HIS A 16 9.57 9.35 -0.62
C HIS A 16 10.55 10.49 -0.38
N ARG A 17 10.26 11.25 0.66
CA ARG A 17 11.00 12.44 1.08
C ARG A 17 11.32 12.39 2.57
N GLY A 18 12.42 13.03 2.97
CA GLY A 18 12.76 13.25 4.38
C GLY A 18 11.83 14.28 5.03
N ALA A 19 11.90 14.43 6.34
CA ALA A 19 11.13 15.41 7.09
C ALA A 19 11.37 16.87 6.64
N ASP A 20 12.54 17.13 6.02
CA ASP A 20 12.91 18.42 5.43
C ASP A 20 12.40 18.61 3.99
N GLY A 21 11.58 17.68 3.48
CA GLY A 21 11.00 17.68 2.14
C GLY A 21 11.99 17.29 1.02
N LYS A 22 13.25 17.00 1.33
CA LYS A 22 14.23 16.56 0.34
C LYS A 22 14.04 15.08 -0.01
N PRO A 23 14.44 14.65 -1.22
CA PRO A 23 14.48 13.23 -1.56
C PRO A 23 15.29 12.44 -0.55
N ILE A 24 14.84 11.21 -0.22
CA ILE A 24 15.61 10.29 0.63
C ILE A 24 16.93 9.87 -0.06
N PRO A 25 17.97 9.47 0.70
CA PRO A 25 19.31 9.17 0.15
C PRO A 25 19.32 8.18 -1.01
N SER A 26 18.49 7.10 -0.94
CA SER A 26 18.43 6.09 -1.99
C SER A 26 18.00 6.65 -3.36
N ARG A 27 17.26 7.75 -3.42
CA ARG A 27 16.88 8.40 -4.70
C ARG A 27 18.07 9.08 -5.41
N TRP A 28 19.19 9.26 -4.74
CA TRP A 28 20.42 9.82 -5.31
C TRP A 28 21.44 8.75 -5.69
N ALA A 29 21.19 7.49 -5.29
CA ALA A 29 22.10 6.39 -5.56
C ALA A 29 22.28 6.18 -7.07
N ALA A 30 23.54 6.03 -7.50
CA ALA A 30 23.86 5.70 -8.87
C ALA A 30 23.58 4.20 -9.16
N ALA A 31 23.43 3.84 -10.41
CA ALA A 31 23.09 2.47 -10.81
C ALA A 31 24.15 1.44 -10.37
N ASP A 32 25.40 1.80 -10.41
CA ASP A 32 26.52 0.95 -9.94
C ASP A 32 26.54 0.75 -8.42
N GLU A 33 26.15 1.77 -7.66
CA GLU A 33 25.97 1.68 -6.22
C GLU A 33 24.84 0.72 -5.88
N ILE A 34 23.70 0.85 -6.57
CA ILE A 34 22.53 -0.03 -6.39
C ILE A 34 22.89 -1.47 -6.72
N GLU A 35 23.55 -1.70 -7.87
CA GLU A 35 23.98 -3.02 -8.29
C GLU A 35 24.94 -3.64 -7.27
N ALA A 36 25.92 -2.88 -6.75
CA ALA A 36 26.87 -3.36 -5.74
C ALA A 36 26.19 -3.78 -4.44
N LEU A 37 25.23 -2.97 -3.95
CA LEU A 37 24.46 -3.29 -2.73
C LEU A 37 23.57 -4.54 -2.94
N CYS A 38 22.88 -4.62 -4.06
CA CYS A 38 22.06 -5.77 -4.40
C CYS A 38 22.91 -7.03 -4.59
N LYS A 39 24.08 -6.91 -5.23
CA LYS A 39 25.00 -8.02 -5.41
C LYS A 39 25.52 -8.57 -4.09
N ALA A 40 25.74 -7.74 -3.08
CA ALA A 40 26.15 -8.19 -1.74
C ALA A 40 25.08 -9.10 -1.09
N VAL A 41 23.78 -8.92 -1.42
CA VAL A 41 22.71 -9.85 -1.00
C VAL A 41 22.85 -11.16 -1.75
N GLY A 42 22.99 -11.15 -3.08
CA GLY A 42 23.15 -12.36 -3.90
C GLY A 42 24.39 -13.18 -3.49
N ASP A 43 25.54 -12.52 -3.30
CA ASP A 43 26.79 -13.16 -2.88
C ASP A 43 26.67 -13.83 -1.48
N SER A 44 25.72 -13.41 -0.65
CA SER A 44 25.43 -14.05 0.63
C SER A 44 24.69 -15.39 0.51
N GLY A 45 24.15 -15.70 -0.67
CA GLY A 45 23.39 -16.92 -0.96
C GLY A 45 22.01 -16.98 -0.27
N ARG A 46 21.52 -15.87 0.29
CA ARG A 46 20.22 -15.77 0.96
C ARG A 46 19.71 -14.34 0.99
N GLY A 47 18.40 -14.20 1.14
CA GLY A 47 17.72 -12.91 1.29
C GLY A 47 17.08 -12.43 0.00
N VAL A 48 16.21 -11.44 0.13
CA VAL A 48 15.38 -10.87 -0.93
C VAL A 48 15.70 -9.40 -1.10
N ILE A 49 15.67 -8.90 -2.31
CA ILE A 49 15.80 -7.47 -2.61
C ILE A 49 14.40 -6.90 -2.80
N GLY A 50 14.03 -5.92 -1.97
CA GLY A 50 12.77 -5.18 -2.05
C GLY A 50 12.97 -3.84 -2.77
N VAL A 51 12.19 -3.57 -3.82
CA VAL A 51 12.28 -2.34 -4.60
C VAL A 51 10.95 -1.59 -4.61
N ASN A 52 10.98 -0.31 -4.24
CA ASN A 52 9.93 0.62 -4.61
C ASN A 52 10.46 1.48 -5.76
N GLY A 53 9.93 1.27 -6.97
CA GLY A 53 10.46 1.84 -8.21
C GLY A 53 10.27 3.35 -8.33
N GLY A 54 11.09 3.95 -9.19
CA GLY A 54 11.07 5.38 -9.49
C GLY A 54 12.00 5.74 -10.64
N GLU A 55 12.55 6.96 -10.62
CA GLU A 55 13.29 7.51 -11.76
C GLU A 55 14.60 6.75 -12.07
N ASN A 56 15.36 6.35 -11.03
CA ASN A 56 16.69 5.74 -11.21
C ASN A 56 16.66 4.20 -11.23
N LEU A 57 15.54 3.60 -10.84
CA LEU A 57 15.29 2.16 -10.92
C LEU A 57 13.79 1.95 -11.10
N SER A 58 13.39 1.70 -12.33
CA SER A 58 12.00 1.36 -12.65
C SER A 58 11.70 -0.11 -12.34
N PHE A 59 10.42 -0.49 -12.37
CA PHE A 59 10.03 -1.90 -12.23
C PHE A 59 10.57 -2.77 -13.38
N ALA A 60 10.69 -2.21 -14.59
CA ALA A 60 11.27 -2.93 -15.73
C ALA A 60 12.77 -3.19 -15.51
N ASP A 61 13.51 -2.26 -14.92
CA ASP A 61 14.94 -2.40 -14.66
C ASP A 61 15.24 -3.54 -13.65
N CYS A 62 14.25 -3.93 -12.83
CA CYS A 62 14.40 -5.08 -11.94
C CYS A 62 14.68 -6.39 -12.69
N TYR A 63 14.12 -6.54 -13.90
CA TYR A 63 14.33 -7.74 -14.73
C TYR A 63 15.72 -7.77 -15.38
N GLU A 64 16.33 -6.61 -15.60
CA GLU A 64 17.72 -6.50 -16.08
C GLU A 64 18.74 -6.62 -14.93
N LEU A 65 18.36 -6.17 -13.74
CA LEU A 65 19.21 -6.18 -12.55
C LEU A 65 19.32 -7.59 -11.94
N GLN A 66 18.20 -8.32 -11.85
CA GLN A 66 18.14 -9.60 -11.15
C GLN A 66 19.18 -10.63 -11.61
N PRO A 67 19.39 -10.86 -12.91
CA PRO A 67 20.41 -11.80 -13.38
C PRO A 67 21.86 -11.41 -13.01
N LYS A 68 22.11 -10.13 -12.82
CA LYS A 68 23.45 -9.61 -12.43
C LYS A 68 23.75 -9.81 -10.95
N VAL A 69 22.71 -9.77 -10.11
CA VAL A 69 22.86 -9.79 -8.66
C VAL A 69 22.60 -11.16 -8.05
N GLY A 70 21.82 -12.04 -8.70
CA GLY A 70 21.65 -13.43 -8.29
C GLY A 70 20.75 -13.66 -7.08
N ALA A 71 20.08 -12.61 -6.54
CA ALA A 71 19.09 -12.73 -5.47
C ALA A 71 17.69 -12.49 -6.02
N PRO A 72 16.63 -13.07 -5.44
CA PRO A 72 15.26 -12.74 -5.80
C PRO A 72 14.98 -11.24 -5.61
N ILE A 73 14.24 -10.64 -6.55
CA ILE A 73 13.78 -9.24 -6.42
C ILE A 73 12.27 -9.24 -6.31
N THR A 74 11.72 -8.53 -5.31
CA THR A 74 10.30 -8.17 -5.26
C THR A 74 10.13 -6.67 -5.38
N TYR A 75 9.08 -6.21 -6.08
CA TYR A 75 8.82 -4.78 -6.17
C TYR A 75 7.39 -4.41 -5.80
N THR A 76 7.25 -3.23 -5.25
CA THR A 76 6.00 -2.59 -4.82
C THR A 76 5.66 -1.45 -5.79
N ALA A 77 4.61 -1.53 -6.67
CA ALA A 77 3.72 -2.67 -6.79
C ALA A 77 3.13 -2.74 -8.20
N LEU A 78 2.69 -3.90 -8.59
CA LEU A 78 1.92 -4.10 -9.82
C LEU A 78 0.44 -3.97 -9.48
N LEU A 79 -0.12 -2.78 -9.76
CA LEU A 79 -1.51 -2.42 -9.49
C LEU A 79 -2.22 -1.99 -10.76
N THR A 80 -3.53 -2.18 -10.81
CA THR A 80 -4.32 -1.63 -11.93
C THR A 80 -4.32 -0.11 -11.87
N THR A 81 -4.22 0.53 -13.03
CA THR A 81 -4.28 1.98 -13.17
C THR A 81 -5.35 2.36 -14.19
N SER A 82 -5.95 3.53 -14.04
CA SER A 82 -6.95 4.04 -14.99
C SER A 82 -6.43 4.18 -16.43
N GLN A 83 -5.10 4.33 -16.58
CA GLN A 83 -4.43 4.40 -17.88
C GLN A 83 -4.07 3.03 -18.47
N GLY A 84 -4.29 1.93 -17.75
CA GLY A 84 -3.97 0.58 -18.21
C GLY A 84 -2.47 0.25 -18.26
N THR A 85 -1.61 1.04 -17.61
CA THR A 85 -0.14 0.83 -17.64
C THR A 85 0.29 -0.52 -17.08
N HIS A 86 -0.51 -1.11 -16.19
CA HIS A 86 -0.29 -2.44 -15.62
C HIS A 86 -0.28 -3.54 -16.69
N LEU A 87 -0.98 -3.38 -17.83
CA LEU A 87 -1.01 -4.37 -18.90
C LEU A 87 0.37 -4.55 -19.53
N ALA A 88 1.07 -3.45 -19.82
CA ALA A 88 2.43 -3.50 -20.33
C ALA A 88 3.40 -4.10 -19.30
N ALA A 89 3.25 -3.77 -18.02
CA ALA A 89 4.06 -4.34 -16.95
C ALA A 89 3.87 -5.85 -16.79
N VAL A 90 2.64 -6.36 -16.97
CA VAL A 90 2.36 -7.81 -17.00
C VAL A 90 3.08 -8.50 -18.15
N GLU A 91 3.12 -7.90 -19.33
CA GLU A 91 3.85 -8.50 -20.45
C GLU A 91 5.37 -8.52 -20.21
N VAL A 92 5.94 -7.47 -19.63
CA VAL A 92 7.35 -7.46 -19.18
C VAL A 92 7.60 -8.59 -18.17
N HIS A 93 6.70 -8.76 -17.20
CA HIS A 93 6.80 -9.84 -16.21
C HIS A 93 6.75 -11.23 -16.84
N LYS A 94 5.79 -11.49 -17.73
CA LYS A 94 5.68 -12.76 -18.45
C LYS A 94 6.94 -13.07 -19.28
N GLU A 95 7.54 -12.05 -19.90
CA GLU A 95 8.80 -12.23 -20.62
C GLU A 95 9.93 -12.57 -19.67
N GLY A 96 10.03 -11.89 -18.51
CA GLY A 96 11.00 -12.23 -17.47
C GLY A 96 10.87 -13.68 -16.99
N LEU A 97 9.65 -14.15 -16.73
CA LEU A 97 9.40 -15.56 -16.36
C LEU A 97 9.88 -16.54 -17.44
N ARG A 98 9.63 -16.25 -18.74
CA ARG A 98 10.11 -17.10 -19.86
C ARG A 98 11.64 -17.17 -19.93
N GLN A 99 12.31 -16.12 -19.51
CA GLN A 99 13.77 -16.04 -19.42
C GLN A 99 14.34 -16.61 -18.11
N GLY A 100 13.50 -17.06 -17.19
CA GLY A 100 13.93 -17.59 -15.88
C GLY A 100 14.41 -16.53 -14.91
N VAL A 101 13.97 -15.27 -15.08
CA VAL A 101 14.35 -14.16 -14.20
C VAL A 101 13.51 -14.22 -12.91
N ASP A 102 14.17 -14.16 -11.78
CA ASP A 102 13.57 -14.35 -10.44
C ASP A 102 13.10 -13.01 -9.85
N VAL A 103 12.04 -12.45 -10.46
CA VAL A 103 11.39 -11.20 -10.06
C VAL A 103 9.93 -11.45 -9.69
N TRP A 104 9.52 -10.99 -8.50
CA TRP A 104 8.23 -11.22 -7.88
C TRP A 104 7.45 -9.90 -7.70
N PRO A 105 6.63 -9.48 -8.67
CA PRO A 105 5.77 -8.31 -8.50
C PRO A 105 4.80 -8.51 -7.34
N GLN A 106 4.68 -7.51 -6.46
CA GLN A 106 3.64 -7.51 -5.43
C GLN A 106 2.32 -7.04 -6.04
N VAL A 107 1.27 -7.84 -5.88
CA VAL A 107 -0.11 -7.51 -6.26
C VAL A 107 -0.99 -7.45 -5.02
N SER A 108 -2.01 -6.62 -5.04
CA SER A 108 -2.97 -6.51 -3.93
C SER A 108 -4.38 -6.85 -4.39
N CYS A 109 -5.15 -7.46 -3.49
CA CYS A 109 -6.59 -7.63 -3.67
C CYS A 109 -7.40 -6.41 -3.22
N ARG A 110 -6.73 -5.39 -2.66
CA ARG A 110 -7.35 -4.19 -2.10
C ARG A 110 -7.14 -2.98 -3.00
N PRO A 111 -8.11 -2.08 -3.09
CA PRO A 111 -7.90 -0.77 -3.71
C PRO A 111 -6.88 0.04 -2.92
N LEU A 112 -5.94 0.69 -3.61
CA LEU A 112 -5.02 1.63 -2.97
C LEU A 112 -5.72 2.95 -2.74
N SER A 113 -6.05 3.25 -1.49
CA SER A 113 -6.74 4.47 -1.10
C SER A 113 -6.11 5.13 0.12
N PHE A 114 -6.08 6.46 0.14
CA PHE A 114 -5.55 7.25 1.24
C PHE A 114 -6.65 8.06 1.93
N SER A 115 -6.71 7.97 3.25
CA SER A 115 -7.49 8.86 4.11
C SER A 115 -6.58 10.01 4.52
N MET A 116 -6.77 11.19 3.95
CA MET A 116 -5.88 12.34 4.16
C MET A 116 -6.66 13.55 4.67
N THR A 117 -5.95 14.47 5.32
CA THR A 117 -6.47 15.81 5.66
C THR A 117 -5.84 16.86 4.77
N MET A 118 -6.39 18.08 4.77
CA MET A 118 -5.76 19.20 4.07
C MET A 118 -4.54 19.76 4.82
N VAL A 119 -4.29 19.29 6.04
CA VAL A 119 -2.99 19.46 6.73
C VAL A 119 -1.91 18.59 6.10
N GLU A 120 -2.26 17.34 5.78
CA GLU A 120 -1.37 16.33 5.17
C GLU A 120 -2.05 15.75 3.92
N PRO A 121 -2.20 16.53 2.85
CA PRO A 121 -2.90 16.12 1.64
C PRO A 121 -1.98 15.28 0.73
N PHE A 122 -1.66 14.06 1.14
CA PHE A 122 -0.63 13.19 0.55
C PHE A 122 -0.69 13.12 -0.98
N THR A 123 -1.88 12.87 -1.55
CA THR A 123 -2.02 12.73 -3.00
C THR A 123 -1.81 14.03 -3.74
N LEU A 124 -2.19 15.16 -3.14
CA LEU A 124 -2.05 16.50 -3.71
C LEU A 124 -0.62 17.04 -3.56
N ASN A 125 0.11 16.64 -2.51
CA ASN A 125 1.50 17.02 -2.25
C ASN A 125 2.50 16.47 -3.28
N THR A 126 2.07 15.57 -4.13
CA THR A 126 2.88 15.15 -5.29
C THR A 126 3.03 16.28 -6.31
N SER A 127 2.11 17.26 -6.32
CA SER A 127 2.25 18.51 -7.08
C SER A 127 3.30 19.42 -6.40
N PRO A 128 4.30 19.92 -7.15
CA PRO A 128 5.29 20.86 -6.60
C PRO A 128 4.65 22.09 -5.96
N ILE A 129 3.54 22.59 -6.51
CA ILE A 129 2.85 23.80 -6.05
C ILE A 129 2.17 23.53 -4.69
N PHE A 130 1.58 22.35 -4.49
CA PHE A 130 1.11 21.94 -3.15
C PHE A 130 2.26 21.73 -2.18
N ALA A 131 3.34 21.11 -2.63
CA ALA A 131 4.52 20.84 -1.79
C ALA A 131 5.16 22.12 -1.25
N GLU A 132 5.09 23.26 -1.99
CA GLU A 132 5.53 24.57 -1.52
C GLU A 132 4.83 25.02 -0.24
N LEU A 133 3.59 24.57 0.00
CA LEU A 133 2.82 24.95 1.17
C LEU A 133 3.12 24.10 2.42
N MET A 134 3.72 22.92 2.26
CA MET A 134 3.86 21.99 3.39
C MET A 134 4.72 22.53 4.55
N PRO A 135 5.79 23.30 4.32
CA PRO A 135 6.55 23.94 5.40
C PRO A 135 5.89 25.21 5.96
N LYS A 136 4.75 25.64 5.40
CA LYS A 136 4.06 26.86 5.80
C LYS A 136 3.12 26.65 6.98
N SER A 137 2.82 27.74 7.71
CA SER A 137 1.84 27.73 8.80
C SER A 137 0.42 27.44 8.27
N ILE A 138 -0.48 27.05 9.16
CA ILE A 138 -1.90 26.83 8.80
C ILE A 138 -2.51 28.12 8.24
N GLU A 139 -2.20 29.27 8.78
CA GLU A 139 -2.68 30.58 8.34
C GLU A 139 -2.21 30.86 6.90
N GLU A 140 -0.92 30.70 6.60
CA GLU A 140 -0.37 30.88 5.25
C GLU A 140 -1.01 29.92 4.23
N ARG A 141 -1.27 28.66 4.64
CA ARG A 141 -1.95 27.68 3.79
C ARG A 141 -3.40 28.09 3.53
N ARG A 142 -4.12 28.58 4.55
CA ARG A 142 -5.49 29.11 4.41
C ARG A 142 -5.54 30.30 3.43
N GLU A 143 -4.58 31.22 3.54
CA GLU A 143 -4.45 32.33 2.58
C GLU A 143 -4.26 31.81 1.15
N ALA A 144 -3.35 30.85 0.95
CA ALA A 144 -3.14 30.24 -0.36
C ALA A 144 -4.42 29.57 -0.89
N PHE A 145 -5.14 28.83 -0.04
CA PHE A 145 -6.38 28.14 -0.43
C PHE A 145 -7.51 29.12 -0.83
N THR A 146 -7.52 30.36 -0.32
CA THR A 146 -8.45 31.40 -0.76
C THR A 146 -8.03 32.09 -2.06
N SER A 147 -6.76 31.98 -2.46
CA SER A 147 -6.20 32.67 -3.63
C SER A 147 -6.59 32.00 -4.94
N HIS A 148 -7.35 32.70 -5.77
CA HIS A 148 -7.66 32.27 -7.13
C HIS A 148 -6.41 32.06 -7.99
N GLU A 149 -5.38 32.91 -7.81
CA GLU A 149 -4.11 32.79 -8.53
C GLU A 149 -3.40 31.49 -8.17
N TRP A 150 -3.33 31.17 -6.88
CA TRP A 150 -2.70 29.91 -6.43
C TRP A 150 -3.48 28.70 -6.93
N ARG A 151 -4.81 28.69 -6.81
CA ARG A 151 -5.66 27.60 -7.32
C ARG A 151 -5.45 27.38 -8.82
N ASN A 152 -5.35 28.47 -9.59
CA ASN A 152 -5.10 28.36 -11.03
C ASN A 152 -3.70 27.81 -11.33
N ARG A 153 -2.65 28.22 -10.61
CA ARG A 153 -1.31 27.63 -10.74
C ARG A 153 -1.35 26.12 -10.51
N VAL A 154 -2.09 25.65 -9.51
CA VAL A 154 -2.24 24.20 -9.23
C VAL A 154 -2.88 23.49 -10.43
N ARG A 155 -3.98 24.01 -10.99
CA ARG A 155 -4.65 23.42 -12.17
C ARG A 155 -3.72 23.33 -13.36
N VAL A 156 -3.03 24.42 -13.68
CA VAL A 156 -2.03 24.45 -14.76
C VAL A 156 -0.92 23.42 -14.51
N GLY A 157 -0.50 23.23 -13.26
CA GLY A 157 0.45 22.19 -12.89
C GLY A 157 -0.05 20.79 -13.25
N TRP A 158 -1.30 20.44 -12.92
CA TRP A 158 -1.89 19.16 -13.27
C TRP A 158 -2.10 18.98 -14.79
N GLU A 159 -2.50 20.02 -15.52
CA GLU A 159 -2.57 20.00 -16.98
C GLU A 159 -1.20 19.67 -17.61
N ASN A 160 -0.12 20.16 -17.00
CA ASN A 160 1.25 19.85 -17.38
C ASN A 160 1.80 18.55 -16.75
N LYS A 161 0.93 17.71 -16.19
CA LYS A 161 1.28 16.41 -15.56
C LYS A 161 2.29 16.53 -14.40
N GLN A 162 2.27 17.63 -13.69
CA GLN A 162 3.11 17.84 -12.50
C GLN A 162 2.43 17.24 -11.26
N GLY A 163 2.88 16.06 -10.88
CA GLY A 163 2.30 15.28 -9.79
C GLY A 163 1.16 14.34 -10.21
N LEU A 164 0.55 13.70 -9.25
CA LEU A 164 -0.63 12.85 -9.47
C LEU A 164 -1.83 13.73 -9.80
N ILE A 165 -2.52 13.40 -10.89
CA ILE A 165 -3.76 14.05 -11.27
C ILE A 165 -4.88 13.49 -10.39
N PRO A 166 -5.58 14.34 -9.60
CA PRO A 166 -6.64 13.87 -8.72
C PRO A 166 -7.79 13.22 -9.50
N ARG A 167 -8.24 12.08 -9.01
CA ARG A 167 -9.46 11.40 -9.49
C ARG A 167 -10.63 11.85 -8.62
N TRP A 168 -11.19 13.01 -8.90
CA TRP A 168 -12.21 13.67 -8.08
C TRP A 168 -13.44 12.81 -7.82
N ASP A 169 -13.80 11.95 -8.75
CA ASP A 169 -14.88 10.97 -8.65
C ASP A 169 -14.66 9.91 -7.57
N SER A 170 -13.42 9.75 -7.13
CA SER A 170 -13.01 8.81 -6.08
C SER A 170 -12.95 9.43 -4.68
N TYR A 171 -13.09 10.76 -4.58
CA TYR A 171 -12.98 11.45 -3.30
C TYR A 171 -14.28 11.34 -2.50
N GLU A 172 -14.17 10.87 -1.27
CA GLU A 172 -15.27 10.71 -0.32
C GLU A 172 -14.98 11.49 0.96
N ILE A 173 -15.95 12.23 1.47
CA ILE A 173 -15.82 12.97 2.75
C ILE A 173 -15.87 11.97 3.89
N MET A 174 -14.81 11.88 4.69
CA MET A 174 -14.71 10.94 5.80
C MET A 174 -14.95 11.56 7.17
N ASP A 175 -14.60 12.84 7.31
CA ASP A 175 -14.80 13.61 8.54
C ASP A 175 -14.85 15.11 8.19
N ALA A 176 -15.92 15.77 8.61
CA ALA A 176 -16.17 17.19 8.37
C ALA A 176 -16.95 17.76 9.57
N PRO A 177 -16.29 18.10 10.68
CA PRO A 177 -16.95 18.60 11.89
C PRO A 177 -17.86 19.80 11.65
N SER A 178 -17.48 20.68 10.73
CA SER A 178 -18.26 21.88 10.38
C SER A 178 -19.41 21.61 9.38
N SER A 179 -19.47 20.40 8.81
CA SER A 179 -20.48 19.98 7.83
C SER A 179 -20.75 18.48 7.91
N PRO A 180 -21.22 17.98 9.08
CA PRO A 180 -21.31 16.55 9.36
C PRO A 180 -22.31 15.80 8.43
N GLU A 181 -23.26 16.51 7.82
CA GLU A 181 -24.21 15.99 6.82
C GLU A 181 -23.54 15.57 5.51
N LEU A 182 -22.30 16.01 5.26
CA LEU A 182 -21.55 15.64 4.07
C LEU A 182 -20.74 14.34 4.23
N VAL A 183 -20.60 13.83 5.45
CA VAL A 183 -19.84 12.60 5.71
C VAL A 183 -20.44 11.41 4.96
N GLY A 184 -19.58 10.64 4.27
CA GLY A 184 -19.97 9.51 3.42
C GLY A 184 -20.37 9.90 2.00
N ARG A 185 -20.44 11.19 1.68
CA ARG A 185 -20.77 11.67 0.34
C ARG A 185 -19.53 11.79 -0.55
N ARG A 186 -19.70 11.56 -1.84
CA ARG A 186 -18.65 11.82 -2.83
C ARG A 186 -18.54 13.31 -3.13
N LEU A 187 -17.32 13.77 -3.26
CA LEU A 187 -17.02 15.17 -3.55
C LEU A 187 -17.67 15.64 -4.88
N THR A 188 -17.64 14.79 -5.90
CA THR A 188 -18.25 15.09 -7.20
C THR A 188 -19.77 15.17 -7.15
N ASP A 189 -20.43 14.41 -6.29
CA ASP A 189 -21.90 14.49 -6.16
C ASP A 189 -22.29 15.85 -5.57
N ILE A 190 -21.57 16.29 -4.54
CA ILE A 190 -21.76 17.60 -3.92
C ILE A 190 -21.44 18.72 -4.93
N ALA A 191 -20.35 18.59 -5.67
CA ALA A 191 -19.95 19.56 -6.69
C ALA A 191 -21.00 19.71 -7.80
N ASN A 192 -21.58 18.60 -8.27
CA ASN A 192 -22.64 18.59 -9.27
C ASN A 192 -23.95 19.27 -8.77
N GLU A 193 -24.32 19.02 -7.51
CA GLU A 193 -25.51 19.65 -6.89
C GLU A 193 -25.36 21.16 -6.72
N THR A 194 -24.13 21.63 -6.44
CA THR A 194 -23.84 23.04 -6.17
C THR A 194 -23.37 23.79 -7.40
N GLY A 195 -23.02 23.11 -8.49
CA GLY A 195 -22.42 23.70 -9.68
C GLY A 195 -20.97 24.12 -9.47
N ALA A 196 -20.29 23.63 -8.43
CA ALA A 196 -18.92 23.98 -8.09
C ALA A 196 -17.90 23.09 -8.83
N ASP A 197 -16.69 23.62 -9.02
CA ASP A 197 -15.53 22.80 -9.40
C ASP A 197 -15.11 21.91 -8.22
N PRO A 198 -14.82 20.62 -8.39
CA PRO A 198 -14.48 19.72 -7.29
C PRO A 198 -13.25 20.14 -6.48
N PHE A 199 -12.24 20.72 -7.13
CA PHE A 199 -11.06 21.22 -6.43
C PHE A 199 -11.37 22.47 -5.58
N ASP A 200 -12.14 23.41 -6.14
CA ASP A 200 -12.56 24.58 -5.38
C ASP A 200 -13.42 24.17 -4.19
N LEU A 201 -14.38 23.27 -4.39
CA LEU A 201 -15.22 22.75 -3.33
C LEU A 201 -14.41 22.07 -2.21
N LEU A 202 -13.41 21.25 -2.56
CA LEU A 202 -12.54 20.62 -1.57
C LEU A 202 -11.84 21.66 -0.69
N LEU A 203 -11.31 22.72 -1.30
CA LEU A 203 -10.62 23.79 -0.58
C LEU A 203 -11.60 24.62 0.27
N GLU A 204 -12.80 24.91 -0.24
CA GLU A 204 -13.83 25.64 0.50
C GLU A 204 -14.29 24.86 1.73
N LEU A 205 -14.56 23.56 1.59
CA LEU A 205 -14.89 22.70 2.72
C LEU A 205 -13.74 22.61 3.74
N ALA A 206 -12.49 22.52 3.26
CA ALA A 206 -11.33 22.54 4.14
C ALA A 206 -11.17 23.86 4.90
N LEU A 207 -11.52 24.98 4.29
CA LEU A 207 -11.48 26.30 4.92
C LEU A 207 -12.55 26.50 5.99
N LEU A 208 -13.63 25.72 5.99
CA LEU A 208 -14.62 25.71 7.08
C LEU A 208 -14.02 25.12 8.35
N GLU A 209 -13.03 24.22 8.22
CA GLU A 209 -12.34 23.63 9.37
C GLU A 209 -11.21 24.57 9.84
N PRO A 210 -11.19 25.00 11.13
CA PRO A 210 -10.19 25.98 11.62
C PRO A 210 -8.74 25.54 11.40
N ASP A 211 -8.46 24.27 11.52
CA ASP A 211 -7.13 23.66 11.45
C ASP A 211 -6.92 22.83 10.16
N LEU A 212 -7.75 23.05 9.13
CA LEU A 212 -7.71 22.34 7.85
C LEU A 212 -7.85 20.80 7.97
N LYS A 213 -8.51 20.31 9.01
CA LYS A 213 -8.67 18.89 9.27
C LYS A 213 -9.87 18.23 8.57
N LEU A 214 -10.47 18.88 7.57
CA LEU A 214 -11.34 18.15 6.65
C LEU A 214 -10.64 16.86 6.22
N ARG A 215 -11.29 15.73 6.44
CA ARG A 215 -10.74 14.43 6.06
C ARG A 215 -11.47 13.86 4.87
N VAL A 216 -10.70 13.48 3.86
CA VAL A 216 -11.21 12.84 2.65
C VAL A 216 -10.47 11.53 2.39
N LYS A 217 -11.15 10.58 1.77
CA LYS A 217 -10.56 9.37 1.21
C LYS A 217 -10.41 9.57 -0.29
N ALA A 218 -9.22 9.32 -0.81
CA ALA A 218 -8.92 9.39 -2.24
C ALA A 218 -8.42 8.04 -2.74
N MET A 219 -8.99 7.53 -3.83
CA MET A 219 -8.56 6.30 -4.50
C MET A 219 -7.46 6.62 -5.50
N LEU A 220 -6.35 5.90 -5.44
CA LEU A 220 -5.23 6.08 -6.36
C LEU A 220 -5.19 5.03 -7.47
N ALA A 221 -5.37 3.77 -7.11
CA ALA A 221 -5.18 2.64 -8.00
C ALA A 221 -5.92 1.39 -7.49
N ASN A 222 -5.92 0.33 -8.29
CA ASN A 222 -6.36 -1.00 -7.92
C ASN A 222 -7.85 -1.12 -7.59
N ASP A 223 -8.67 -0.31 -8.23
CA ASP A 223 -10.14 -0.28 -8.08
C ASP A 223 -10.88 -0.89 -9.29
N ASP A 224 -10.16 -1.33 -10.32
CA ASP A 224 -10.70 -2.13 -11.42
C ASP A 224 -10.74 -3.61 -11.03
N ALA A 225 -11.93 -4.13 -10.75
CA ALA A 225 -12.10 -5.50 -10.26
C ALA A 225 -11.63 -6.57 -11.27
N ASP A 226 -11.84 -6.35 -12.56
CA ASP A 226 -11.44 -7.30 -13.61
C ASP A 226 -9.91 -7.28 -13.78
N GLY A 227 -9.31 -6.11 -13.76
CA GLY A 227 -7.87 -5.96 -13.78
C GLY A 227 -7.21 -6.57 -12.52
N VAL A 228 -7.77 -6.36 -11.34
CA VAL A 228 -7.28 -7.01 -10.10
C VAL A 228 -7.42 -8.53 -10.19
N ALA A 229 -8.53 -9.05 -10.70
CA ALA A 229 -8.72 -10.49 -10.92
C ALA A 229 -7.63 -11.07 -11.86
N MET A 230 -7.30 -10.36 -12.91
CA MET A 230 -6.22 -10.73 -13.83
C MET A 230 -4.86 -10.74 -13.10
N LEU A 231 -4.53 -9.70 -12.33
CA LEU A 231 -3.28 -9.62 -11.58
C LEU A 231 -3.15 -10.72 -10.52
N LEU A 232 -4.22 -11.02 -9.78
CA LEU A 232 -4.26 -12.10 -8.79
C LEU A 232 -4.01 -13.48 -9.41
N ASN A 233 -4.39 -13.68 -10.67
CA ASN A 233 -4.16 -14.93 -11.40
C ASN A 233 -2.87 -14.92 -12.23
N THR A 234 -2.11 -13.82 -12.24
CA THR A 234 -0.82 -13.77 -12.94
C THR A 234 0.21 -14.62 -12.19
N GLU A 235 0.84 -15.55 -12.93
CA GLU A 235 1.90 -16.41 -12.41
C GLU A 235 3.11 -15.60 -11.96
N GLY A 236 3.85 -16.07 -10.94
CA GLY A 236 5.06 -15.41 -10.44
C GLY A 236 4.82 -14.10 -9.68
N CYS A 237 3.56 -13.71 -9.46
CA CYS A 237 3.23 -12.58 -8.60
C CYS A 237 3.00 -13.03 -7.15
N THR A 238 3.52 -12.26 -6.22
CA THR A 238 3.29 -12.44 -4.77
C THR A 238 2.19 -11.52 -4.27
N LEU A 239 1.43 -11.94 -3.25
CA LEU A 239 0.44 -11.08 -2.61
C LEU A 239 1.16 -10.14 -1.63
N GLY A 240 0.89 -8.85 -1.71
CA GLY A 240 1.54 -7.85 -0.88
C GLY A 240 0.68 -6.62 -0.65
N LEU A 241 1.30 -5.60 -0.04
CA LEU A 241 0.74 -4.28 0.21
C LEU A 241 -0.33 -4.25 1.31
N SER A 242 0.03 -4.64 2.51
CA SER A 242 -0.81 -4.32 3.67
C SER A 242 -0.69 -2.85 4.07
N ASP A 243 0.48 -2.24 3.81
CA ASP A 243 0.85 -0.87 4.22
C ASP A 243 0.47 -0.54 5.69
N ALA A 244 0.21 -1.56 6.48
CA ALA A 244 -0.10 -1.42 7.88
C ALA A 244 1.17 -1.05 8.64
N GLY A 245 1.18 0.15 9.22
CA GLY A 245 2.35 0.73 9.87
C GLY A 245 3.15 1.71 9.02
N ALA A 246 2.93 1.75 7.69
CA ALA A 246 3.36 2.85 6.84
C ALA A 246 2.21 3.87 6.73
N HIS A 247 2.51 5.17 6.69
CA HIS A 247 1.48 6.22 6.63
C HIS A 247 0.33 5.98 7.63
N VAL A 248 0.66 5.69 8.88
CA VAL A 248 -0.22 5.09 9.90
C VAL A 248 -1.60 5.75 10.05
N GLY A 249 -1.70 7.05 9.81
CA GLY A 249 -2.95 7.81 9.85
C GLY A 249 -3.72 7.84 8.52
N GLN A 250 -3.17 7.29 7.44
CA GLN A 250 -3.69 7.51 6.08
C GLN A 250 -4.15 6.23 5.39
N LEU A 251 -3.50 5.09 5.61
CA LEU A 251 -3.90 3.81 5.02
C LEU A 251 -3.61 2.64 5.95
N CYS A 252 -4.36 1.56 5.77
CA CYS A 252 -4.15 0.29 6.47
C CYS A 252 -4.91 -0.83 5.74
N ASP A 253 -4.19 -1.66 5.01
CA ASP A 253 -4.73 -2.85 4.37
C ASP A 253 -4.29 -4.15 5.08
N ALA A 254 -4.11 -4.10 6.40
CA ALA A 254 -3.84 -5.28 7.24
C ALA A 254 -4.90 -6.39 7.12
N VAL A 255 -6.08 -6.05 6.60
CA VAL A 255 -7.18 -6.98 6.30
C VAL A 255 -7.01 -7.77 5.00
N LEU A 256 -5.96 -7.51 4.25
CA LEU A 256 -5.73 -8.06 2.90
C LEU A 256 -5.90 -9.59 2.83
N SER A 257 -5.41 -10.36 3.80
CA SER A 257 -5.51 -11.82 3.80
C SER A 257 -6.95 -12.32 3.98
N THR A 258 -7.69 -11.73 4.91
CA THR A 258 -9.09 -12.08 5.16
C THR A 258 -10.02 -11.57 4.06
N ASP A 259 -9.69 -10.43 3.43
CA ASP A 259 -10.41 -9.91 2.26
C ASP A 259 -10.18 -10.78 1.02
N LEU A 260 -8.96 -11.28 0.81
CA LEU A 260 -8.70 -12.24 -0.27
C LEU A 260 -9.59 -13.46 -0.15
N LEU A 261 -9.65 -14.07 1.04
CA LEU A 261 -10.43 -15.27 1.29
C LEU A 261 -11.95 -15.01 1.22
N GLY A 262 -12.42 -13.92 1.81
CA GLY A 262 -13.83 -13.55 1.81
C GLY A 262 -14.31 -13.05 0.45
N SER A 263 -13.75 -11.93 0.01
CA SER A 263 -14.26 -11.23 -1.17
C SER A 263 -13.85 -11.88 -2.49
N TRP A 264 -12.59 -12.35 -2.62
CA TRP A 264 -12.08 -12.82 -3.91
C TRP A 264 -12.21 -14.33 -4.12
N VAL A 265 -12.24 -15.12 -3.04
CA VAL A 265 -12.51 -16.56 -3.10
C VAL A 265 -14.02 -16.83 -3.00
N ARG A 266 -14.61 -16.53 -1.82
CA ARG A 266 -16.01 -16.88 -1.55
C ARG A 266 -17.00 -16.12 -2.42
N ASP A 267 -16.93 -14.77 -2.44
CA ASP A 267 -17.98 -13.93 -3.02
C ASP A 267 -17.82 -13.79 -4.54
N LYS A 268 -16.63 -13.39 -5.01
CA LYS A 268 -16.35 -13.15 -6.44
C LYS A 268 -15.92 -14.40 -7.20
N LYS A 269 -15.44 -15.44 -6.51
CA LYS A 269 -14.98 -16.70 -7.09
C LYS A 269 -13.87 -16.55 -8.16
N VAL A 270 -13.00 -15.57 -7.94
CA VAL A 270 -11.85 -15.26 -8.83
C VAL A 270 -10.71 -16.26 -8.62
N LEU A 271 -10.50 -16.70 -7.37
CA LEU A 271 -9.53 -17.72 -6.99
C LEU A 271 -10.23 -18.91 -6.34
N THR A 272 -9.63 -20.10 -6.50
CA THR A 272 -9.99 -21.23 -5.63
C THR A 272 -9.42 -21.02 -4.22
N LEU A 273 -9.99 -21.67 -3.22
CA LEU A 273 -9.49 -21.60 -1.84
C LEU A 273 -8.04 -22.06 -1.76
N GLU A 274 -7.70 -23.15 -2.43
CA GLU A 274 -6.36 -23.73 -2.47
C GLU A 274 -5.34 -22.74 -3.05
N ASN A 275 -5.68 -22.07 -4.16
CA ASN A 275 -4.80 -21.08 -4.79
C ASN A 275 -4.60 -19.86 -3.89
N ALA A 276 -5.64 -19.39 -3.22
CA ALA A 276 -5.53 -18.26 -2.29
C ALA A 276 -4.67 -18.60 -1.07
N VAL A 277 -4.89 -19.79 -0.48
CA VAL A 277 -4.07 -20.29 0.63
C VAL A 277 -2.62 -20.44 0.19
N HIS A 278 -2.37 -21.04 -0.98
CA HIS A 278 -1.02 -21.17 -1.53
C HIS A 278 -0.31 -19.81 -1.67
N LYS A 279 -1.00 -18.80 -2.19
CA LYS A 279 -0.46 -17.42 -2.31
C LYS A 279 -0.17 -16.78 -0.95
N LEU A 280 -0.97 -17.06 0.07
CA LEU A 280 -0.78 -16.52 1.43
C LEU A 280 0.30 -17.26 2.23
N THR A 281 0.72 -18.44 1.81
CA THR A 281 1.60 -19.32 2.60
C THR A 281 2.86 -19.72 1.84
N GLN A 282 2.81 -20.76 1.01
CA GLN A 282 3.98 -21.34 0.36
C GLN A 282 4.66 -20.34 -0.60
N VAL A 283 3.92 -19.57 -1.39
CA VAL A 283 4.50 -18.55 -2.29
C VAL A 283 5.35 -17.54 -1.52
N GLN A 284 4.90 -17.12 -0.34
CA GLN A 284 5.67 -16.21 0.51
C GLN A 284 6.91 -16.92 1.09
N ALA A 285 6.75 -18.16 1.55
CA ALA A 285 7.86 -18.94 2.08
C ALA A 285 8.94 -19.17 1.01
N ASP A 286 8.55 -19.51 -0.21
CA ASP A 286 9.47 -19.75 -1.33
C ASP A 286 10.24 -18.47 -1.69
N LEU A 287 9.56 -17.30 -1.79
CA LEU A 287 10.20 -16.01 -2.05
C LEU A 287 11.29 -15.68 -1.02
N PHE A 288 11.00 -15.90 0.27
CA PHE A 288 11.94 -15.58 1.36
C PHE A 288 12.91 -16.74 1.70
N GLY A 289 12.84 -17.86 0.98
CA GLY A 289 13.69 -19.02 1.16
C GLY A 289 13.44 -19.81 2.45
N PHE A 290 12.22 -19.74 3.01
CA PHE A 290 11.83 -20.55 4.16
C PHE A 290 11.50 -21.96 3.72
N THR A 291 12.27 -22.95 4.17
CA THR A 291 12.11 -24.35 3.79
C THR A 291 11.34 -25.19 4.81
N ASP A 292 11.08 -24.62 5.98
CA ASP A 292 10.53 -25.28 7.17
C ASP A 292 9.09 -24.88 7.50
N ARG A 293 8.49 -23.96 6.75
CA ARG A 293 7.13 -23.43 6.96
C ARG A 293 6.40 -23.14 5.64
N GLY A 294 5.15 -22.65 5.71
CA GLY A 294 4.32 -22.35 4.52
C GLY A 294 3.56 -23.56 3.98
N VAL A 295 3.80 -24.76 4.52
CA VAL A 295 3.13 -26.00 4.13
C VAL A 295 2.78 -26.88 5.35
N LEU A 296 1.66 -27.60 5.27
CA LEU A 296 1.28 -28.58 6.28
C LEU A 296 1.93 -29.95 5.95
N ARG A 297 3.03 -30.25 6.62
CA ARG A 297 3.72 -31.55 6.53
C ARG A 297 4.35 -31.94 7.85
N VAL A 298 4.56 -33.23 8.07
CA VAL A 298 5.27 -33.72 9.26
C VAL A 298 6.70 -33.17 9.27
N GLY A 299 7.12 -32.59 10.39
CA GLY A 299 8.44 -31.97 10.57
C GLY A 299 8.53 -30.52 10.19
N ALA A 300 7.50 -29.91 9.60
CA ALA A 300 7.43 -28.47 9.40
C ALA A 300 7.04 -27.74 10.69
N ILE A 301 7.44 -26.47 10.78
CA ILE A 301 7.03 -25.58 11.87
C ILE A 301 5.51 -25.39 11.81
N ALA A 302 4.87 -25.51 12.98
CA ALA A 302 3.42 -25.44 13.10
C ALA A 302 2.94 -23.98 13.19
N ASP A 303 3.05 -23.24 12.07
CA ASP A 303 2.38 -21.97 11.85
C ASP A 303 1.04 -22.28 11.18
N ILE A 304 -0.06 -22.29 11.95
CA ILE A 304 -1.34 -22.83 11.49
C ILE A 304 -2.45 -21.81 11.73
N VAL A 305 -3.25 -21.59 10.70
CA VAL A 305 -4.48 -20.81 10.79
C VAL A 305 -5.67 -21.75 10.63
N VAL A 306 -6.64 -21.66 11.55
CA VAL A 306 -7.92 -22.37 11.46
C VAL A 306 -9.01 -21.33 11.25
N PHE A 307 -9.72 -21.43 10.14
CA PHE A 307 -10.77 -20.49 9.77
C PHE A 307 -11.95 -21.20 9.10
N ASP A 308 -13.11 -20.54 9.11
CA ASP A 308 -14.29 -20.99 8.38
C ASP A 308 -14.37 -20.25 7.03
N ALA A 309 -14.26 -20.99 5.93
CA ALA A 309 -14.28 -20.45 4.58
C ALA A 309 -15.61 -19.78 4.21
N GLU A 310 -16.73 -20.20 4.82
CA GLU A 310 -18.06 -19.65 4.55
C GLU A 310 -18.28 -18.28 5.23
N THR A 311 -17.55 -18.02 6.33
CA THR A 311 -17.77 -16.81 7.14
C THR A 311 -16.57 -15.90 7.22
N ILE A 312 -15.39 -16.31 6.72
CA ILE A 312 -14.17 -15.49 6.74
C ILE A 312 -14.42 -14.15 6.04
N ALA A 313 -14.18 -13.07 6.75
CA ALA A 313 -14.25 -11.72 6.20
C ALA A 313 -13.36 -10.73 6.98
N PRO A 314 -12.94 -9.62 6.36
CA PRO A 314 -12.18 -8.59 7.03
C PRO A 314 -13.02 -7.91 8.11
N GLY A 315 -12.37 -7.54 9.21
CA GLY A 315 -12.93 -6.58 10.16
C GLY A 315 -12.87 -5.14 9.62
N PRO A 316 -13.56 -4.19 10.27
CA PRO A 316 -13.55 -2.80 9.83
C PRO A 316 -12.18 -2.15 10.03
N VAL A 317 -11.74 -1.39 9.05
CA VAL A 317 -10.63 -0.44 9.23
C VAL A 317 -11.17 0.76 9.99
N ARG A 318 -10.58 1.10 11.10
CA ARG A 318 -11.03 2.20 11.97
C ARG A 318 -9.85 3.04 12.46
N ARG A 319 -10.14 4.28 12.78
CA ARG A 319 -9.18 5.21 13.39
C ARG A 319 -9.20 5.06 14.90
N VAL A 320 -8.01 5.00 15.49
CA VAL A 320 -7.79 4.98 16.94
C VAL A 320 -6.75 6.02 17.33
N VAL A 321 -6.84 6.51 18.57
CA VAL A 321 -5.90 7.46 19.16
C VAL A 321 -5.23 6.76 20.35
N ASP A 322 -4.17 6.00 20.04
CA ASP A 322 -3.44 5.18 21.02
C ASP A 322 -1.91 5.29 20.91
N PHE A 323 -1.41 6.19 20.08
CA PHE A 323 0.02 6.50 20.01
C PHE A 323 0.42 7.58 21.02
N PRO A 324 1.71 7.65 21.41
CA PRO A 324 2.22 8.74 22.22
C PRO A 324 1.84 10.12 21.64
N ALA A 325 1.72 11.11 22.51
CA ALA A 325 1.33 12.48 22.15
C ALA A 325 -0.05 12.60 21.47
N ASN A 326 -0.98 11.70 21.80
CA ASN A 326 -2.31 11.60 21.18
C ASN A 326 -2.24 11.37 19.66
N GLY A 327 -1.21 10.66 19.19
CA GLY A 327 -1.09 10.28 17.78
C GLY A 327 -2.20 9.30 17.38
N GLU A 328 -2.75 9.53 16.19
CA GLU A 328 -3.79 8.68 15.61
C GLU A 328 -3.20 7.69 14.61
N ARG A 329 -3.86 6.55 14.46
CA ARG A 329 -3.55 5.59 13.40
C ARG A 329 -4.81 4.89 12.91
N LEU A 330 -4.72 4.32 11.72
CA LEU A 330 -5.68 3.34 11.25
C LEU A 330 -5.27 1.96 11.75
N THR A 331 -6.26 1.17 12.14
CA THR A 331 -6.10 -0.23 12.52
C THR A 331 -7.23 -1.05 11.95
N ALA A 332 -6.98 -2.36 11.82
CA ALA A 332 -7.97 -3.33 11.41
C ALA A 332 -7.93 -4.49 12.39
N ASP A 333 -9.06 -4.82 12.97
CA ASP A 333 -9.22 -5.90 13.93
C ASP A 333 -10.57 -6.59 13.72
N GLN A 334 -10.81 -7.62 14.53
CA GLN A 334 -12.09 -8.36 14.58
C GLN A 334 -12.52 -8.92 13.22
N PRO A 335 -11.64 -9.68 12.50
CA PRO A 335 -12.10 -10.45 11.36
C PRO A 335 -13.14 -11.47 11.81
N THR A 336 -14.10 -11.79 10.96
CA THR A 336 -15.03 -12.90 11.18
C THR A 336 -14.44 -14.20 10.65
N GLY A 337 -14.92 -15.35 11.13
CA GLY A 337 -14.51 -16.67 10.65
C GLY A 337 -13.09 -17.11 11.01
N MET A 338 -12.35 -16.32 11.80
CA MET A 338 -11.03 -16.72 12.35
C MET A 338 -11.21 -17.43 13.67
N HIS A 339 -10.84 -18.72 13.75
CA HIS A 339 -11.00 -19.51 14.96
C HIS A 339 -9.70 -19.61 15.76
N HIS A 340 -8.61 -20.07 15.15
CA HIS A 340 -7.34 -20.25 15.83
C HIS A 340 -6.17 -19.79 14.97
N LEU A 341 -5.16 -19.21 15.63
CA LEU A 341 -3.86 -18.92 15.04
C LEU A 341 -2.77 -19.49 15.94
N PHE A 342 -1.93 -20.33 15.35
CA PHE A 342 -0.75 -20.90 16.01
C PHE A 342 0.51 -20.38 15.32
N VAL A 343 1.51 -20.03 16.12
CA VAL A 343 2.87 -19.69 15.67
C VAL A 343 3.84 -20.62 16.39
N ASN A 344 4.62 -21.35 15.63
CA ASN A 344 5.55 -22.35 16.17
C ASN A 344 4.87 -23.33 17.16
N GLY A 345 3.62 -23.73 16.86
CA GLY A 345 2.83 -24.63 17.69
C GLY A 345 2.18 -24.01 18.93
N ILE A 346 2.41 -22.71 19.19
CA ILE A 346 1.80 -21.98 20.31
C ILE A 346 0.57 -21.26 19.80
N GLU A 347 -0.57 -21.46 20.44
CA GLU A 347 -1.79 -20.72 20.11
C GLU A 347 -1.66 -19.26 20.57
N VAL A 348 -1.69 -18.33 19.61
CA VAL A 348 -1.53 -16.89 19.84
C VAL A 348 -2.84 -16.12 19.73
N GLN A 349 -3.86 -16.72 19.08
CA GLN A 349 -5.19 -16.10 18.91
C GLN A 349 -6.27 -17.17 18.93
N ARG A 350 -7.40 -16.88 19.57
CA ARG A 350 -8.62 -17.69 19.57
C ARG A 350 -9.85 -16.81 19.39
N ASP A 351 -10.71 -17.15 18.43
CA ASP A 351 -11.95 -16.43 18.10
C ASP A 351 -11.77 -14.90 18.01
N GLY A 352 -10.73 -14.49 17.28
CA GLY A 352 -10.40 -13.09 17.06
C GLY A 352 -9.71 -12.38 18.24
N LYS A 353 -9.45 -13.08 19.37
CA LYS A 353 -8.82 -12.50 20.56
C LYS A 353 -7.39 -12.97 20.72
N LEU A 354 -6.44 -12.03 20.87
CA LEU A 354 -5.06 -12.35 21.23
C LEU A 354 -4.98 -12.97 22.62
N LEU A 355 -4.14 -14.01 22.76
CA LEU A 355 -3.91 -14.71 24.03
C LEU A 355 -2.63 -14.16 24.66
N GLN A 356 -2.74 -13.71 25.92
CA GLN A 356 -1.67 -13.05 26.68
C GLN A 356 -0.35 -13.84 26.84
N PRO A 357 -0.35 -15.17 27.05
CA PRO A 357 0.92 -15.93 27.18
C PRO A 357 1.75 -15.98 25.89
N ALA A 358 1.18 -15.61 24.76
CA ALA A 358 1.84 -15.72 23.45
C ALA A 358 2.87 -14.59 23.19
N LEU A 359 2.69 -13.42 23.78
CA LEU A 359 3.62 -12.29 23.56
C LEU A 359 4.96 -12.50 24.28
N ASP A 360 4.96 -13.23 25.42
CA ASP A 360 6.16 -13.51 26.22
C ASP A 360 6.95 -14.73 25.69
N SER A 361 6.38 -15.51 24.77
CA SER A 361 6.93 -16.76 24.24
C SER A 361 7.31 -16.73 22.76
N LEU A 362 7.09 -15.59 22.07
CA LEU A 362 7.56 -15.41 20.70
C LEU A 362 9.09 -15.27 20.70
N PRO A 363 9.83 -16.04 19.87
CA PRO A 363 11.26 -15.83 19.73
C PRO A 363 11.50 -14.41 19.20
N GLY A 364 12.37 -13.66 19.89
CA GLY A 364 12.80 -12.33 19.51
C GLY A 364 13.61 -12.29 18.22
#